data_918451752f50b0d76b1c2d4d63e07680
#
_entry.id   918451752f50b0d76b1c2d4d63e07680
#
_cell.length_a   1.000
_cell.length_b   1.000
_cell.length_c   1.000
_cell.angle_alpha   90.00
_cell.angle_beta   90.00
_cell.angle_gamma   90.00
#
_symmetry.space_group_name_H-M   'P 1'
#
loop_
_entity.id
_entity.type
_entity.pdbx_description
1 polymer ?
#
loop_
_entity_poly.entity_id
_entity_poly.type
_entity_poly.pdbx_seq_one_letter_code
_entity_poly.pdbx_strand_id
1 'polypeptide(L)'
;MRSLGERLNTLRRLINIKCGPGAAVLPPEVTRIHMDFAKSLKGHMGAKKFWRENLPRLKYHNPSVPMIVNRHTQSENKPTLSIYLRKPDASSPPPATRNQPASSRDNLSKAAPPDADERVVTIDMSEKHSSHILEYVLAETRAVVIQPTKEEIRELQEIEAMRKQAEVDRDRMRELREEKKREEDMLKRARAAGGVAEEEES
;
A
#
# COMPACT_ATOMS: atom_id res chain seq x y z
N MET A 1 15.01 2.74 18.87
CA MET A 1 15.56 2.25 17.57
C MET A 1 14.61 1.20 16.99
N ARG A 2 14.51 1.12 15.65
CA ARG A 2 13.71 0.06 15.00
C ARG A 2 14.44 -1.29 15.13
N SER A 3 13.68 -2.36 15.35
CA SER A 3 14.23 -3.73 15.41
C SER A 3 14.81 -4.14 14.05
N LEU A 4 15.66 -5.18 14.04
CA LEU A 4 16.24 -5.72 12.80
C LEU A 4 15.14 -6.19 11.83
N GLY A 5 14.09 -6.83 12.35
CA GLY A 5 12.95 -7.28 11.56
C GLY A 5 12.17 -6.12 10.90
N GLU A 6 11.99 -5.00 11.59
CA GLU A 6 11.37 -3.81 11.01
C GLU A 6 12.21 -3.19 9.90
N ARG A 7 13.54 -3.17 10.03
CA ARG A 7 14.45 -2.69 8.99
C ARG A 7 14.37 -3.59 7.74
N LEU A 8 14.40 -4.91 7.92
CA LEU A 8 14.26 -5.87 6.83
C LEU A 8 12.91 -5.72 6.10
N ASN A 9 11.82 -5.54 6.84
CA ASN A 9 10.51 -5.30 6.23
C ASN A 9 10.49 -3.99 5.44
N THR A 10 11.18 -2.96 5.90
CA THR A 10 11.30 -1.68 5.18
C THR A 10 12.08 -1.88 3.87
N LEU A 11 13.22 -2.58 3.90
CA LEU A 11 14.02 -2.89 2.71
C LEU A 11 13.22 -3.71 1.68
N ARG A 12 12.51 -4.75 2.12
CA ARG A 12 11.62 -5.55 1.24
C ARG A 12 10.54 -4.69 0.57
N ARG A 13 9.97 -3.74 1.29
CA ARG A 13 9.00 -2.80 0.71
C ARG A 13 9.64 -1.89 -0.34
N LEU A 14 10.86 -1.43 -0.13
CA LEU A 14 11.59 -0.60 -1.09
C LEU A 14 11.90 -1.37 -2.39
N ILE A 15 12.31 -2.63 -2.29
CA ILE A 15 12.53 -3.48 -3.47
C ILE A 15 11.21 -3.67 -4.23
N ASN A 16 10.12 -3.94 -3.52
CA ASN A 16 8.80 -4.11 -4.13
C ASN A 16 8.21 -2.84 -4.78
N ILE A 17 8.77 -1.65 -4.49
CA ILE A 17 8.33 -0.40 -5.12
C ILE A 17 8.80 -0.28 -6.57
N LYS A 18 9.95 -0.84 -6.91
CA LYS A 18 10.52 -0.75 -8.26
C LYS A 18 9.66 -1.44 -9.31
N CYS A 19 9.12 -2.61 -8.97
CA CYS A 19 8.46 -3.50 -9.92
C CYS A 19 7.05 -3.87 -9.50
N GLY A 20 6.25 -4.30 -10.46
CA GLY A 20 4.92 -4.84 -10.24
C GLY A 20 3.78 -3.92 -10.69
N PRO A 21 2.53 -4.27 -10.40
CA PRO A 21 1.37 -3.50 -10.82
C PRO A 21 1.44 -2.05 -10.35
N GLY A 22 1.36 -1.10 -11.26
CA GLY A 22 1.52 0.34 -10.99
C GLY A 22 2.91 0.90 -11.30
N ALA A 23 3.90 0.07 -11.69
CA ALA A 23 5.17 0.55 -12.20
C ALA A 23 4.98 1.01 -13.66
N ALA A 24 4.79 2.30 -13.86
CA ALA A 24 4.57 2.90 -15.17
C ALA A 24 5.13 4.32 -15.24
N VAL A 25 5.54 4.72 -16.42
CA VAL A 25 5.95 6.11 -16.73
C VAL A 25 4.74 6.84 -17.26
N LEU A 26 4.37 7.93 -16.62
CA LEU A 26 3.32 8.83 -17.07
C LEU A 26 3.85 9.78 -18.14
N PRO A 27 3.06 10.11 -19.16
CA PRO A 27 3.46 11.11 -20.15
C PRO A 27 3.50 12.51 -19.52
N PRO A 28 4.26 13.45 -20.13
CA PRO A 28 4.43 14.80 -19.59
C PRO A 28 3.15 15.64 -19.55
N GLU A 29 2.10 15.16 -20.19
CA GLU A 29 0.78 15.78 -20.17
C GLU A 29 0.11 15.68 -18.79
N VAL A 30 0.48 14.66 -17.97
CA VAL A 30 -0.07 14.47 -16.63
C VAL A 30 0.56 15.49 -15.69
N THR A 31 -0.24 16.44 -15.22
CA THR A 31 0.24 17.52 -14.33
C THR A 31 0.16 17.12 -12.85
N ARG A 32 -0.89 16.45 -12.44
CA ARG A 32 -1.10 16.00 -11.06
C ARG A 32 -2.17 14.93 -10.98
N ILE A 33 -2.15 14.17 -9.88
CA ILE A 33 -3.17 13.18 -9.55
C ILE A 33 -3.70 13.50 -8.16
N HIS A 34 -5.01 13.54 -8.01
CA HIS A 34 -5.66 13.71 -6.71
C HIS A 34 -6.57 12.52 -6.42
N MET A 35 -6.46 11.97 -5.23
CA MET A 35 -7.22 10.81 -4.79
C MET A 35 -7.96 11.12 -3.51
N ASP A 36 -9.26 10.86 -3.48
CA ASP A 36 -10.12 11.06 -2.32
C ASP A 36 -10.84 9.75 -1.96
N PHE A 37 -10.73 9.30 -0.70
CA PHE A 37 -11.41 8.10 -0.22
C PHE A 37 -11.49 8.00 1.30
N ALA A 38 -12.48 7.24 1.79
CA ALA A 38 -12.64 6.96 3.20
C ALA A 38 -11.81 5.74 3.66
N LYS A 39 -11.29 5.79 4.89
CA LYS A 39 -10.41 4.76 5.45
C LYS A 39 -11.11 3.42 5.72
N SER A 40 -12.39 3.44 6.09
CA SER A 40 -13.08 2.29 6.71
C SER A 40 -14.47 2.00 6.14
N LEU A 41 -14.87 2.61 5.03
CA LEU A 41 -16.19 2.41 4.44
C LEU A 41 -16.23 1.25 3.45
N LYS A 42 -17.38 0.58 3.39
CA LYS A 42 -17.69 -0.38 2.32
C LYS A 42 -17.64 0.34 0.97
N GLY A 43 -17.17 -0.33 -0.08
CA GLY A 43 -17.00 0.27 -1.40
C GLY A 43 -15.68 1.04 -1.62
N HIS A 44 -14.95 1.40 -0.56
CA HIS A 44 -13.67 2.12 -0.65
C HIS A 44 -12.43 1.20 -0.58
N MET A 45 -12.63 -0.11 -0.45
CA MET A 45 -11.52 -1.05 -0.27
C MET A 45 -10.57 -1.11 -1.47
N GLY A 46 -11.11 -1.02 -2.70
CA GLY A 46 -10.29 -0.98 -3.91
C GLY A 46 -9.42 0.27 -3.98
N ALA A 47 -9.98 1.44 -3.65
CA ALA A 47 -9.25 2.69 -3.56
C ALA A 47 -8.12 2.63 -2.51
N LYS A 48 -8.42 2.07 -1.32
CA LYS A 48 -7.45 1.88 -0.24
C LYS A 48 -6.31 0.93 -0.66
N LYS A 49 -6.63 -0.15 -1.39
CA LYS A 49 -5.65 -1.10 -1.89
C LYS A 49 -4.80 -0.48 -3.00
N PHE A 50 -5.41 0.25 -3.94
CA PHE A 50 -4.72 1.02 -4.97
C PHE A 50 -3.72 2.02 -4.36
N TRP A 51 -4.16 2.82 -3.37
CA TRP A 51 -3.28 3.75 -2.66
C TRP A 51 -2.09 3.06 -1.98
N ARG A 52 -2.29 1.86 -1.41
CA ARG A 52 -1.25 1.16 -0.67
C ARG A 52 -0.24 0.44 -1.57
N GLU A 53 -0.71 -0.14 -2.67
CA GLU A 53 0.08 -1.04 -3.51
C GLU A 53 0.55 -0.41 -4.82
N ASN A 54 -0.34 0.29 -5.53
CA ASN A 54 -0.08 0.77 -6.88
C ASN A 54 0.47 2.21 -6.90
N LEU A 55 -0.12 3.10 -6.13
CA LEU A 55 0.26 4.51 -6.11
C LEU A 55 1.74 4.76 -5.71
N PRO A 56 2.33 4.04 -4.72
CA PRO A 56 3.74 4.21 -4.38
C PRO A 56 4.68 3.82 -5.53
N ARG A 57 4.34 2.78 -6.31
CA ARG A 57 5.10 2.36 -7.48
C ARG A 57 5.02 3.40 -8.59
N LEU A 58 3.80 3.88 -8.85
CA LEU A 58 3.57 4.94 -9.82
C LEU A 58 4.35 6.22 -9.44
N LYS A 59 4.34 6.61 -8.16
CA LYS A 59 5.08 7.76 -7.65
C LYS A 59 6.59 7.59 -7.74
N TYR A 60 7.10 6.38 -7.52
CA TYR A 60 8.53 6.09 -7.62
C TYR A 60 9.07 6.36 -9.03
N HIS A 61 8.32 5.97 -10.07
CA HIS A 61 8.70 6.20 -11.46
C HIS A 61 8.38 7.60 -11.99
N ASN A 62 7.53 8.36 -11.26
CA ASN A 62 7.11 9.71 -11.66
C ASN A 62 7.29 10.70 -10.49
N PRO A 63 8.53 10.96 -10.06
CA PRO A 63 8.78 11.83 -8.91
C PRO A 63 8.35 13.28 -9.12
N SER A 64 8.32 13.75 -10.36
CA SER A 64 7.90 15.11 -10.73
C SER A 64 6.39 15.31 -10.64
N VAL A 65 5.57 14.26 -10.83
CA VAL A 65 4.12 14.38 -10.81
C VAL A 65 3.61 14.38 -9.37
N PRO A 66 2.96 15.45 -8.89
CA PRO A 66 2.35 15.49 -7.58
C PRO A 66 1.20 14.48 -7.47
N MET A 67 1.22 13.64 -6.44
CA MET A 67 0.15 12.69 -6.15
C MET A 67 -0.39 12.98 -4.76
N ILE A 68 -1.55 13.62 -4.72
CA ILE A 68 -2.16 14.13 -3.51
C ILE A 68 -3.23 13.15 -3.05
N VAL A 69 -3.19 12.75 -1.79
CA VAL A 69 -4.12 11.78 -1.24
C VAL A 69 -4.88 12.39 -0.07
N ASN A 70 -6.17 12.56 -0.25
CA ASN A 70 -7.09 12.94 0.79
C ASN A 70 -7.78 11.72 1.40
N ARG A 71 -7.64 11.53 2.70
CA ARG A 71 -8.26 10.42 3.42
C ARG A 71 -9.12 10.95 4.54
N HIS A 72 -10.30 10.38 4.70
CA HIS A 72 -11.23 10.78 5.74
C HIS A 72 -11.86 9.58 6.43
N THR A 73 -12.50 9.79 7.56
CA THR A 73 -13.19 8.76 8.35
C THR A 73 -14.66 8.71 8.04
N GLN A 74 -15.24 9.84 7.73
CA GLN A 74 -16.66 9.96 7.39
C GLN A 74 -16.77 10.21 5.90
N SER A 75 -17.66 9.54 5.22
CA SER A 75 -17.91 9.82 3.83
C SER A 75 -19.31 9.47 3.41
N GLU A 76 -20.03 10.48 3.06
CA GLU A 76 -21.17 10.44 2.16
C GLU A 76 -20.72 10.50 0.70
N ASN A 77 -19.44 10.84 0.47
CA ASN A 77 -18.87 11.02 -0.86
C ASN A 77 -18.29 9.72 -1.40
N LYS A 78 -18.49 9.49 -2.69
CA LYS A 78 -17.87 8.37 -3.40
C LYS A 78 -16.35 8.52 -3.48
N PRO A 79 -15.59 7.41 -3.45
CA PRO A 79 -14.15 7.48 -3.64
C PRO A 79 -13.83 7.89 -5.08
N THR A 80 -13.10 8.98 -5.25
CA THR A 80 -12.77 9.55 -6.56
C THR A 80 -11.28 9.66 -6.78
N LEU A 81 -10.86 9.41 -8.01
CA LEU A 81 -9.52 9.67 -8.51
C LEU A 81 -9.61 10.69 -9.63
N SER A 82 -9.00 11.85 -9.46
CA SER A 82 -8.95 12.93 -10.45
C SER A 82 -7.56 13.02 -11.06
N ILE A 83 -7.47 12.86 -12.36
CA ILE A 83 -6.25 12.98 -13.15
C ILE A 83 -6.32 14.28 -13.91
N TYR A 84 -5.33 15.13 -13.73
CA TYR A 84 -5.23 16.41 -14.41
C TYR A 84 -4.27 16.27 -15.59
N LEU A 85 -4.79 16.53 -16.76
CA LEU A 85 -4.08 16.42 -18.04
C LEU A 85 -4.00 17.79 -18.68
N ARG A 86 -2.84 18.13 -19.17
CA ARG A 86 -2.63 19.34 -19.96
C ARG A 86 -3.24 19.19 -21.33
N LYS A 87 -3.91 20.22 -21.81
CA LYS A 87 -4.42 20.27 -23.20
C LYS A 87 -3.26 20.37 -24.19
N PRO A 88 -3.34 19.73 -25.36
CA PRO A 88 -2.28 19.76 -26.36
C PRO A 88 -2.01 21.18 -26.92
N ASP A 89 -3.04 22.02 -26.90
CA ASP A 89 -2.96 23.42 -27.44
C ASP A 89 -2.43 24.42 -26.40
N ALA A 90 -2.03 23.96 -25.20
CA ALA A 90 -1.53 24.88 -24.18
C ALA A 90 -0.17 25.44 -24.51
N SER A 91 -0.11 26.71 -24.86
CA SER A 91 1.12 27.44 -25.23
C SER A 91 1.96 27.92 -24.05
N SER A 92 1.40 27.83 -22.82
CA SER A 92 2.11 28.27 -21.62
C SER A 92 3.11 27.22 -21.15
N PRO A 93 4.31 27.60 -20.64
CA PRO A 93 5.22 26.63 -20.03
C PRO A 93 4.56 25.93 -18.84
N PRO A 94 4.94 24.68 -18.51
CA PRO A 94 4.39 23.97 -17.35
C PRO A 94 4.58 24.87 -16.11
N PRO A 95 3.53 25.12 -15.32
CA PRO A 95 3.62 26.00 -14.17
C PRO A 95 4.68 25.47 -13.23
N ALA A 96 5.76 26.24 -13.07
CA ALA A 96 6.77 25.97 -12.08
C ALA A 96 6.09 25.91 -10.71
N THR A 97 6.20 24.76 -10.08
CA THR A 97 5.90 24.52 -8.66
C THR A 97 4.69 25.31 -8.12
N ARG A 98 3.49 24.88 -8.50
CA ARG A 98 2.30 25.32 -7.77
C ARG A 98 2.38 24.82 -6.34
N ASN A 99 1.99 25.65 -5.39
CA ASN A 99 1.74 25.22 -4.02
C ASN A 99 0.60 24.19 -4.03
N GLN A 100 0.96 22.93 -4.24
CA GLN A 100 0.02 21.83 -4.20
C GLN A 100 -0.36 21.56 -2.72
N PRO A 101 -1.64 21.32 -2.41
CA PRO A 101 -2.02 20.96 -1.06
C PRO A 101 -1.31 19.66 -0.65
N ALA A 102 -0.85 19.61 0.60
CA ALA A 102 -0.27 18.39 1.14
C ALA A 102 -1.32 17.29 1.27
N SER A 103 -0.90 16.02 1.17
CA SER A 103 -1.80 14.90 1.44
C SER A 103 -2.35 14.98 2.88
N SER A 104 -3.65 14.77 3.05
CA SER A 104 -4.33 14.88 4.34
C SER A 104 -4.90 13.54 4.82
N ARG A 105 -5.02 13.43 6.14
CA ARG A 105 -5.73 12.32 6.81
C ARG A 105 -7.09 12.72 7.36
N ASP A 106 -7.38 14.01 7.35
CA ASP A 106 -8.50 14.63 8.05
C ASP A 106 -9.37 15.48 7.11
N ASN A 107 -9.45 15.09 5.84
CA ASN A 107 -10.28 15.71 4.80
C ASN A 107 -9.90 17.19 4.48
N LEU A 108 -8.68 17.59 4.71
CA LEU A 108 -8.22 18.97 4.47
C LEU A 108 -7.72 19.23 3.06
N SER A 109 -7.42 18.17 2.30
CA SER A 109 -6.81 18.24 0.96
C SER A 109 -7.84 17.95 -0.12
N LYS A 110 -8.63 18.93 -0.50
CA LYS A 110 -9.61 18.77 -1.59
C LYS A 110 -8.98 18.95 -2.97
N ALA A 111 -9.57 18.31 -3.97
CA ALA A 111 -9.17 18.49 -5.36
C ALA A 111 -9.33 19.95 -5.76
N ALA A 112 -8.25 20.55 -6.22
CA ALA A 112 -8.29 21.91 -6.73
C ALA A 112 -9.02 21.95 -8.09
N PRO A 113 -9.70 23.05 -8.43
CA PRO A 113 -10.30 23.20 -9.74
C PRO A 113 -9.23 23.13 -10.85
N PRO A 114 -9.57 22.67 -12.05
CA PRO A 114 -8.64 22.67 -13.16
C PRO A 114 -8.32 24.10 -13.62
N ASP A 115 -7.13 24.28 -14.14
CA ASP A 115 -6.77 25.51 -14.82
C ASP A 115 -7.38 25.58 -16.22
N ALA A 116 -7.29 26.77 -16.85
CA ALA A 116 -7.78 26.97 -18.20
C ALA A 116 -7.16 25.99 -19.24
N ASP A 117 -5.88 25.65 -19.03
CA ASP A 117 -5.11 24.75 -19.90
C ASP A 117 -5.15 23.28 -19.44
N GLU A 118 -5.91 22.96 -18.40
CA GLU A 118 -6.04 21.59 -17.88
C GLU A 118 -7.40 20.98 -18.23
N ARG A 119 -7.39 19.69 -18.49
CA ARG A 119 -8.55 18.81 -18.54
C ARG A 119 -8.50 17.89 -17.33
N VAL A 120 -9.61 17.69 -16.66
CA VAL A 120 -9.73 16.74 -15.56
C VAL A 120 -10.51 15.50 -15.99
N VAL A 121 -9.93 14.34 -15.73
CA VAL A 121 -10.62 13.05 -15.86
C VAL A 121 -10.85 12.53 -14.45
N THR A 122 -12.13 12.35 -14.10
CA THR A 122 -12.51 11.84 -12.78
C THR A 122 -12.97 10.39 -12.91
N ILE A 123 -12.35 9.51 -12.15
CA ILE A 123 -12.64 8.08 -12.09
C ILE A 123 -13.36 7.79 -10.77
N ASP A 124 -14.57 7.23 -10.83
CA ASP A 124 -15.27 6.68 -9.68
C ASP A 124 -14.65 5.31 -9.33
N MET A 125 -14.13 5.21 -8.11
CA MET A 125 -13.48 3.99 -7.61
C MET A 125 -14.41 3.12 -6.75
N SER A 126 -15.71 3.49 -6.64
CA SER A 126 -16.69 2.77 -5.84
C SER A 126 -16.76 1.31 -6.26
N GLU A 127 -16.63 0.40 -5.29
CA GLU A 127 -16.76 -1.05 -5.45
C GLU A 127 -15.80 -1.69 -6.48
N LYS A 128 -14.90 -0.91 -7.09
CA LYS A 128 -13.95 -1.40 -8.07
C LYS A 128 -12.74 -2.04 -7.40
N HIS A 129 -12.24 -3.12 -7.99
CA HIS A 129 -10.98 -3.70 -7.56
C HIS A 129 -9.78 -2.80 -7.92
N SER A 130 -8.70 -2.87 -7.14
CA SER A 130 -7.51 -2.04 -7.36
C SER A 130 -6.84 -2.22 -8.72
N SER A 131 -6.95 -3.40 -9.34
CA SER A 131 -6.46 -3.67 -10.69
C SER A 131 -7.25 -2.92 -11.75
N HIS A 132 -8.59 -2.91 -11.65
CA HIS A 132 -9.43 -2.17 -12.59
C HIS A 132 -9.18 -0.64 -12.49
N ILE A 133 -8.99 -0.13 -11.25
CA ILE A 133 -8.63 1.28 -11.06
C ILE A 133 -7.30 1.58 -11.76
N LEU A 134 -6.30 0.69 -11.63
CA LEU A 134 -5.03 0.83 -12.31
C LEU A 134 -5.18 0.81 -13.84
N GLU A 135 -5.94 -0.13 -14.38
CA GLU A 135 -6.22 -0.23 -15.82
C GLU A 135 -6.83 1.06 -16.37
N TYR A 136 -7.83 1.63 -15.66
CA TYR A 136 -8.41 2.93 -16.03
C TYR A 136 -7.37 4.05 -16.00
N VAL A 137 -6.53 4.11 -14.97
CA VAL A 137 -5.47 5.12 -14.89
C VAL A 137 -4.49 4.99 -16.05
N LEU A 138 -4.04 3.79 -16.36
CA LEU A 138 -3.11 3.52 -17.46
C LEU A 138 -3.73 3.84 -18.83
N ALA A 139 -4.99 3.49 -19.03
CA ALA A 139 -5.71 3.77 -20.27
C ALA A 139 -5.91 5.29 -20.50
N GLU A 140 -6.40 6.00 -19.48
CA GLU A 140 -6.66 7.44 -19.59
C GLU A 140 -5.38 8.27 -19.72
N THR A 141 -4.31 7.87 -19.05
CA THR A 141 -3.03 8.56 -19.11
C THR A 141 -2.15 8.11 -20.26
N ARG A 142 -2.46 6.99 -20.92
CA ARG A 142 -1.58 6.34 -21.91
C ARG A 142 -0.18 6.05 -21.35
N ALA A 143 -0.12 5.70 -20.08
CA ALA A 143 1.14 5.44 -19.39
C ALA A 143 1.84 4.20 -19.94
N VAL A 144 3.16 4.26 -20.04
CA VAL A 144 3.99 3.13 -20.49
C VAL A 144 4.33 2.27 -19.28
N VAL A 145 3.84 1.03 -19.27
CA VAL A 145 4.14 0.06 -18.22
C VAL A 145 5.60 -0.39 -18.29
N ILE A 146 6.30 -0.33 -17.18
CA ILE A 146 7.69 -0.77 -17.08
C ILE A 146 7.73 -2.27 -16.86
N GLN A 147 8.43 -2.97 -17.74
CA GLN A 147 8.70 -4.40 -17.57
C GLN A 147 9.88 -4.59 -16.62
N PRO A 148 9.77 -5.50 -15.63
CA PRO A 148 10.86 -5.76 -14.71
C PRO A 148 12.06 -6.40 -15.44
N THR A 149 13.25 -6.05 -15.01
CA THR A 149 14.50 -6.66 -15.50
C THR A 149 14.64 -8.08 -14.97
N LYS A 150 15.51 -8.89 -15.62
CA LYS A 150 15.77 -10.27 -15.17
C LYS A 150 16.33 -10.33 -13.74
N GLU A 151 17.10 -9.33 -13.34
CA GLU A 151 17.67 -9.21 -12.00
C GLU A 151 16.57 -8.91 -10.97
N GLU A 152 15.67 -7.99 -11.27
CA GLU A 152 14.54 -7.64 -10.42
C GLU A 152 13.56 -8.81 -10.26
N ILE A 153 13.35 -9.60 -11.31
CA ILE A 153 12.54 -10.82 -11.23
C ILE A 153 13.18 -11.83 -10.27
N ARG A 154 14.50 -12.00 -10.34
CA ARG A 154 15.25 -12.89 -9.45
C ARG A 154 15.13 -12.42 -7.99
N GLU A 155 15.36 -11.13 -7.73
CA GLU A 155 15.21 -10.53 -6.39
C GLU A 155 13.79 -10.75 -5.82
N LEU A 156 12.76 -10.57 -6.63
CA LEU A 156 11.37 -10.82 -6.22
C LEU A 156 11.13 -12.30 -5.88
N GLN A 157 11.67 -13.22 -6.69
CA GLN A 157 11.56 -14.66 -6.43
C GLN A 157 12.28 -15.07 -5.15
N GLU A 158 13.47 -14.53 -4.90
CA GLU A 158 14.22 -14.77 -3.67
C GLU A 158 13.47 -14.26 -2.44
N ILE A 159 12.87 -13.05 -2.52
CA ILE A 159 12.04 -12.49 -1.43
C ILE A 159 10.81 -13.38 -1.18
N GLU A 160 10.18 -13.88 -2.23
CA GLU A 160 9.01 -14.75 -2.10
C GLU A 160 9.40 -16.11 -1.50
N ALA A 161 10.53 -16.70 -1.91
CA ALA A 161 11.06 -17.91 -1.33
C ALA A 161 11.37 -17.75 0.16
N MET A 162 12.06 -16.67 0.54
CA MET A 162 12.31 -16.33 1.94
C MET A 162 11.02 -16.13 2.75
N ARG A 163 9.98 -15.56 2.14
CA ARG A 163 8.69 -15.40 2.80
C ARG A 163 8.03 -16.75 3.09
N LYS A 164 8.03 -17.65 2.11
CA LYS A 164 7.50 -19.02 2.28
C LYS A 164 8.27 -19.77 3.36
N GLN A 165 9.60 -19.68 3.36
CA GLN A 165 10.43 -20.32 4.39
C GLN A 165 10.12 -19.74 5.78
N ALA A 166 10.02 -18.41 5.90
CA ALA A 166 9.69 -17.75 7.18
C ALA A 166 8.27 -18.10 7.70
N GLU A 167 7.36 -18.50 6.82
CA GLU A 167 6.02 -18.97 7.19
C GLU A 167 6.10 -20.37 7.80
N VAL A 168 6.83 -21.29 7.16
CA VAL A 168 7.09 -22.65 7.67
C VAL A 168 7.81 -22.59 9.03
N ASP A 169 8.85 -21.77 9.14
CA ASP A 169 9.61 -21.61 10.38
C ASP A 169 8.73 -21.05 11.51
N ARG A 170 7.81 -20.14 11.18
CA ARG A 170 6.88 -19.56 12.16
C ARG A 170 5.90 -20.61 12.70
N ASP A 171 5.39 -21.46 11.81
CA ASP A 171 4.47 -22.53 12.22
C ASP A 171 5.19 -23.56 13.08
N ARG A 172 6.39 -23.99 12.68
CA ARG A 172 7.24 -24.85 13.49
C ARG A 172 7.54 -24.27 14.88
N MET A 173 7.88 -22.99 14.94
CA MET A 173 8.15 -22.32 16.23
C MET A 173 6.88 -22.18 17.08
N ARG A 174 5.71 -22.09 16.47
CA ARG A 174 4.43 -22.11 17.20
C ARG A 174 4.18 -23.47 17.85
N GLU A 175 4.34 -24.55 17.10
CA GLU A 175 4.19 -25.92 17.58
C GLU A 175 5.13 -26.19 18.76
N LEU A 176 6.41 -25.87 18.62
CA LEU A 176 7.40 -26.04 19.70
C LEU A 176 7.03 -25.26 20.98
N ARG A 177 6.49 -24.05 20.83
CA ARG A 177 6.03 -23.25 21.99
C ARG A 177 4.81 -23.86 22.67
N GLU A 178 3.88 -24.39 21.88
CA GLU A 178 2.68 -25.07 22.40
C GLU A 178 3.06 -26.36 23.12
N GLU A 179 3.96 -27.14 22.56
CA GLU A 179 4.50 -28.35 23.15
C GLU A 179 5.17 -28.06 24.50
N LYS A 180 6.10 -27.11 24.52
CA LYS A 180 6.74 -26.66 25.76
C LYS A 180 5.77 -26.17 26.80
N LYS A 181 4.73 -25.43 26.39
CA LYS A 181 3.67 -24.99 27.31
C LYS A 181 2.88 -26.15 27.90
N ARG A 182 2.55 -27.15 27.07
CA ARG A 182 1.88 -28.40 27.56
C ARG A 182 2.73 -29.14 28.58
N GLU A 183 4.02 -29.27 28.33
CA GLU A 183 4.96 -29.88 29.26
C GLU A 183 5.03 -29.11 30.58
N GLU A 184 5.15 -27.78 30.53
CA GLU A 184 5.17 -26.91 31.71
C GLU A 184 3.84 -27.04 32.52
N ASP A 185 2.71 -27.08 31.83
CA ASP A 185 1.41 -27.22 32.45
C ASP A 185 1.23 -28.63 33.08
N MET A 186 1.74 -29.68 32.44
CA MET A 186 1.77 -31.03 33.04
C MET A 186 2.65 -31.09 34.29
N LEU A 187 3.85 -30.50 34.25
CA LEU A 187 4.74 -30.43 35.39
C LEU A 187 4.14 -29.62 36.56
N LYS A 188 3.43 -28.54 36.27
CA LYS A 188 2.70 -27.79 37.31
C LYS A 188 1.60 -28.60 37.95
N ARG A 189 0.83 -29.34 37.16
CA ARG A 189 -0.23 -30.24 37.68
C ARG A 189 0.35 -31.37 38.53
N ALA A 190 1.44 -31.99 38.09
CA ALA A 190 2.12 -33.04 38.83
C ALA A 190 2.66 -32.53 40.16
N ARG A 191 3.26 -31.34 40.21
CA ARG A 191 3.73 -30.72 41.45
C ARG A 191 2.59 -30.37 42.41
N ALA A 192 1.49 -29.84 41.85
CA ALA A 192 0.31 -29.54 42.68
C ALA A 192 -0.32 -30.80 43.29
N ALA A 193 -0.38 -31.89 42.54
CA ALA A 193 -0.89 -33.16 43.01
C ALA A 193 0.05 -33.83 44.06
N GLY A 194 1.37 -33.70 43.86
CA GLY A 194 2.35 -34.24 44.83
C GLY A 194 2.39 -33.46 46.16
N GLY A 195 2.20 -32.11 46.10
CA GLY A 195 2.14 -31.28 47.32
C GLY A 195 0.89 -31.55 48.19
N VAL A 196 -0.22 -31.93 47.58
CA VAL A 196 -1.44 -32.31 48.34
C VAL A 196 -1.28 -33.64 49.04
N ALA A 197 -0.49 -34.57 48.48
CA ALA A 197 -0.24 -35.87 49.11
C ALA A 197 0.66 -35.79 50.38
N GLU A 198 1.57 -34.78 50.44
CA GLU A 198 2.41 -34.57 51.61
C GLU A 198 1.67 -33.88 52.77
N GLU A 199 0.59 -33.12 52.49
CA GLU A 199 -0.23 -32.49 53.53
C GLU A 199 -1.28 -33.47 54.15
N GLU A 200 -1.65 -34.55 53.46
CA GLU A 200 -2.56 -35.56 53.98
C GLU A 200 -1.86 -36.65 54.84
N GLU A 201 -0.53 -36.77 54.77
CA GLU A 201 0.25 -37.71 55.59
C GLU A 201 0.88 -37.06 56.84
N SER A 202 0.66 -35.79 57.13
CA SER A 202 1.15 -35.10 58.30
C SER A 202 0.02 -34.67 59.25
#